data_9d92e9c8a60b8fa50ef0d575df143c4f
#
_entry.id   9d92e9c8a60b8fa50ef0d575df143c4f
#
_cell.length_a   1.000
_cell.length_b   1.000
_cell.length_c   1.000
_cell.angle_alpha   90.00
_cell.angle_beta   90.00
_cell.angle_gamma   90.00
#
_symmetry.space_group_name_H-M   'P 1'
#
loop_
_entity.id
_entity.type
_entity.pdbx_description
1 polymer ?
#
loop_
_entity_poly.entity_id
_entity_poly.type
_entity_poly.pdbx_seq_one_letter_code
_entity_poly.pdbx_strand_id
1 'polypeptide(L)'
;MLIALSDTDSAGIVLDSAAVLGRGVEAGQTLFRVADTSRLWLVAHAYERDALRVRAGAPVRVLLPALPGETLSGVVVRVGSEVEQASRTIEVRVELDNADGRLLPGLSATAWLPLGEEDDHLLALPAAALQPLGTGWCVFLPGADEGLFEVRHVGRGRDLGGEVEVLSGLAAGETVVVEGAFLLRAQADREQGGGGHHDH
;
A
#
# COMPACT_ATOMS: atom_id res chain seq x y z
N MET A 1 -9.54 -8.80 -11.17
CA MET A 1 -10.83 -9.39 -11.65
C MET A 1 -11.48 -10.15 -10.50
N LEU A 2 -12.75 -9.92 -10.26
CA LEU A 2 -13.52 -10.65 -9.25
C LEU A 2 -14.00 -11.99 -9.81
N ILE A 3 -13.85 -13.06 -9.04
CA ILE A 3 -14.35 -14.41 -9.33
C ILE A 3 -15.20 -14.89 -8.17
N ALA A 4 -16.31 -15.55 -8.51
CA ALA A 4 -17.19 -16.19 -7.53
C ALA A 4 -16.54 -17.46 -6.96
N LEU A 5 -16.76 -17.69 -5.68
CA LEU A 5 -16.48 -18.96 -5.04
C LEU A 5 -17.60 -19.94 -5.40
N SER A 6 -17.25 -21.18 -5.78
CA SER A 6 -18.23 -22.24 -5.90
C SER A 6 -18.23 -23.05 -4.60
N ASP A 7 -19.23 -22.83 -3.76
CA ASP A 7 -19.52 -23.72 -2.65
C ASP A 7 -20.84 -24.46 -2.95
N THR A 8 -20.90 -25.74 -2.61
CA THR A 8 -21.98 -26.66 -3.06
C THR A 8 -23.23 -26.61 -2.19
N ASP A 9 -23.24 -25.80 -1.11
CA ASP A 9 -24.31 -25.83 -0.11
C ASP A 9 -25.05 -24.50 0.09
N SER A 10 -24.82 -23.51 -0.76
CA SER A 10 -25.43 -22.18 -0.69
C SER A 10 -26.44 -21.94 -1.80
N ALA A 11 -27.43 -21.08 -1.55
CA ALA A 11 -28.37 -20.59 -2.58
C ALA A 11 -27.59 -19.78 -3.62
N GLY A 12 -27.26 -20.39 -4.75
CA GLY A 12 -26.49 -19.75 -5.82
C GLY A 12 -27.36 -18.88 -6.72
N ILE A 13 -26.73 -17.85 -7.31
CA ILE A 13 -27.34 -17.09 -8.41
C ILE A 13 -26.93 -17.67 -9.76
N VAL A 14 -27.81 -17.61 -10.74
CA VAL A 14 -27.53 -18.03 -12.11
C VAL A 14 -26.68 -16.95 -12.77
N LEU A 15 -25.41 -17.27 -13.06
CA LEU A 15 -24.48 -16.37 -13.74
C LEU A 15 -24.66 -16.36 -15.26
N ASP A 16 -25.09 -17.49 -15.82
CA ASP A 16 -25.27 -17.66 -17.26
C ASP A 16 -26.32 -18.74 -17.54
N SER A 17 -27.09 -18.58 -18.60
CA SER A 17 -28.10 -19.52 -19.04
C SER A 17 -28.03 -19.74 -20.56
N ALA A 18 -27.67 -20.92 -20.97
CA ALA A 18 -27.73 -21.39 -22.37
C ALA A 18 -29.04 -22.15 -22.68
N ALA A 19 -29.97 -22.26 -21.74
CA ALA A 19 -31.24 -22.91 -21.91
C ALA A 19 -32.18 -22.02 -22.72
N VAL A 20 -32.68 -22.52 -23.84
CA VAL A 20 -33.67 -21.88 -24.70
C VAL A 20 -34.88 -22.75 -24.83
N LEU A 21 -36.08 -22.18 -24.58
CA LEU A 21 -37.34 -22.92 -24.65
C LEU A 21 -37.54 -23.54 -26.04
N GLY A 22 -37.85 -24.85 -26.10
CA GLY A 22 -38.07 -25.58 -27.34
C GLY A 22 -36.78 -26.05 -28.06
N ARG A 23 -35.60 -25.76 -27.54
CA ARG A 23 -34.34 -26.29 -28.08
C ARG A 23 -34.03 -27.67 -27.50
N GLY A 24 -33.67 -28.63 -28.35
CA GLY A 24 -33.11 -29.91 -27.90
C GLY A 24 -31.79 -29.71 -27.20
N VAL A 25 -31.51 -30.50 -26.17
CA VAL A 25 -30.25 -30.50 -25.42
C VAL A 25 -29.55 -31.84 -25.54
N GLU A 26 -28.23 -31.81 -25.54
CA GLU A 26 -27.40 -33.01 -25.60
C GLU A 26 -26.88 -33.38 -24.21
N ALA A 27 -26.61 -34.66 -23.99
CA ALA A 27 -26.01 -35.12 -22.74
C ALA A 27 -24.62 -34.51 -22.57
N GLY A 28 -24.37 -33.90 -21.38
CA GLY A 28 -23.12 -33.21 -21.09
C GLY A 28 -23.10 -31.74 -21.48
N GLN A 29 -24.14 -31.19 -22.11
CA GLN A 29 -24.25 -29.78 -22.41
C GLN A 29 -24.48 -28.95 -21.12
N THR A 30 -23.68 -27.92 -20.93
CA THR A 30 -23.89 -26.96 -19.84
C THR A 30 -25.08 -26.08 -20.18
N LEU A 31 -26.11 -26.07 -19.34
CA LEU A 31 -27.31 -25.27 -19.53
C LEU A 31 -27.32 -24.02 -18.62
N PHE A 32 -26.78 -24.15 -17.43
CA PHE A 32 -26.71 -23.05 -16.44
C PHE A 32 -25.34 -23.04 -15.77
N ARG A 33 -24.87 -21.84 -15.45
CA ARG A 33 -23.75 -21.64 -14.53
C ARG A 33 -24.30 -20.99 -13.29
N VAL A 34 -24.17 -21.66 -12.16
CA VAL A 34 -24.64 -21.17 -10.86
C VAL A 34 -23.43 -21.01 -9.94
N ALA A 35 -23.36 -19.93 -9.19
CA ALA A 35 -22.32 -19.72 -8.22
C ALA A 35 -22.87 -18.99 -7.00
N ASP A 36 -22.26 -19.25 -5.84
CA ASP A 36 -22.41 -18.41 -4.66
C ASP A 36 -21.56 -17.15 -4.85
N THR A 37 -22.16 -15.99 -4.69
CA THR A 37 -21.52 -14.70 -4.82
C THR A 37 -21.49 -13.93 -3.51
N SER A 38 -21.86 -14.55 -2.38
CA SER A 38 -21.80 -13.94 -1.05
C SER A 38 -20.37 -13.55 -0.65
N ARG A 39 -19.37 -14.23 -1.20
CA ARG A 39 -17.95 -13.89 -1.14
C ARG A 39 -17.33 -13.95 -2.52
N LEU A 40 -16.45 -13.02 -2.80
CA LEU A 40 -15.75 -12.97 -4.08
C LEU A 40 -14.24 -12.92 -3.86
N TRP A 41 -13.50 -13.48 -4.80
CA TRP A 41 -12.06 -13.28 -4.86
C TRP A 41 -11.71 -12.19 -5.85
N LEU A 42 -10.99 -11.19 -5.37
CA LEU A 42 -10.25 -10.29 -6.22
C LEU A 42 -8.92 -10.95 -6.58
N VAL A 43 -8.73 -11.23 -7.86
CA VAL A 43 -7.44 -11.67 -8.38
C VAL A 43 -6.63 -10.45 -8.75
N ALA A 44 -5.62 -10.17 -7.95
CA ALA A 44 -4.65 -9.10 -8.16
C ALA A 44 -3.33 -9.67 -8.69
N HIS A 45 -2.56 -8.86 -9.39
CA HIS A 45 -1.25 -9.23 -9.91
C HIS A 45 -0.21 -8.28 -9.31
N ALA A 46 0.65 -8.80 -8.44
CA ALA A 46 1.74 -8.07 -7.83
C ALA A 46 3.05 -8.36 -8.56
N TYR A 47 3.90 -7.36 -8.75
CA TYR A 47 5.23 -7.58 -9.32
C TYR A 47 6.06 -8.52 -8.45
N GLU A 48 6.88 -9.36 -9.07
CA GLU A 48 7.73 -10.37 -8.43
C GLU A 48 8.48 -9.83 -7.21
N ARG A 49 9.12 -8.65 -7.33
CA ARG A 49 9.87 -8.00 -6.26
C ARG A 49 9.02 -7.64 -5.03
N ASP A 50 7.73 -7.36 -5.24
CA ASP A 50 6.82 -6.88 -4.21
C ASP A 50 5.98 -8.04 -3.63
N ALA A 51 5.63 -9.01 -4.47
CA ALA A 51 4.78 -10.14 -4.11
C ALA A 51 5.37 -11.00 -2.97
N LEU A 52 6.71 -11.12 -2.90
CA LEU A 52 7.39 -11.85 -1.82
C LEU A 52 7.24 -11.20 -0.44
N ARG A 53 6.86 -9.94 -0.39
CA ARG A 53 6.61 -9.17 0.84
C ARG A 53 5.15 -9.22 1.27
N VAL A 54 4.23 -9.61 0.39
CA VAL A 54 2.81 -9.76 0.71
C VAL A 54 2.60 -10.99 1.59
N ARG A 55 1.82 -10.85 2.65
CA ARG A 55 1.52 -11.95 3.58
C ARG A 55 0.05 -12.36 3.47
N ALA A 56 -0.21 -13.68 3.55
CA ALA A 56 -1.57 -14.17 3.75
C ALA A 56 -2.10 -13.66 5.11
N GLY A 57 -3.37 -13.29 5.16
CA GLY A 57 -4.00 -12.67 6.33
C GLY A 57 -3.88 -11.14 6.36
N ALA A 58 -3.07 -10.53 5.51
CA ALA A 58 -2.91 -9.08 5.48
C ALA A 58 -4.20 -8.37 5.03
N PRO A 59 -4.60 -7.27 5.70
CA PRO A 59 -5.75 -6.47 5.30
C PRO A 59 -5.45 -5.69 4.01
N VAL A 60 -6.44 -5.61 3.13
CA VAL A 60 -6.31 -4.96 1.81
C VAL A 60 -7.40 -3.92 1.65
N ARG A 61 -7.04 -2.74 1.17
CA ARG A 61 -8.02 -1.74 0.72
C ARG A 61 -8.28 -1.92 -0.77
N VAL A 62 -9.56 -1.93 -1.15
CA VAL A 62 -9.98 -2.17 -2.52
C VAL A 62 -10.94 -1.06 -2.97
N LEU A 63 -10.66 -0.51 -4.14
CA LEU A 63 -11.53 0.44 -4.82
C LEU A 63 -12.06 -0.17 -6.12
N LEU A 64 -13.35 -0.02 -6.35
CA LEU A 64 -14.00 -0.41 -7.59
C LEU A 64 -14.47 0.85 -8.33
N PRO A 65 -14.15 1.01 -9.62
CA PRO A 65 -14.72 2.09 -10.43
C PRO A 65 -16.26 2.07 -10.47
N ALA A 66 -16.87 0.88 -10.30
CA ALA A 66 -18.32 0.70 -10.23
C ALA A 66 -18.97 1.25 -8.96
N LEU A 67 -18.18 1.54 -7.90
CA LEU A 67 -18.63 2.07 -6.61
C LEU A 67 -17.75 3.27 -6.23
N PRO A 68 -17.90 4.41 -6.93
CA PRO A 68 -17.04 5.57 -6.73
C PRO A 68 -17.24 6.16 -5.32
N GLY A 69 -16.12 6.45 -4.65
CA GLY A 69 -16.09 6.99 -3.29
C GLY A 69 -16.23 5.96 -2.17
N GLU A 70 -16.44 4.68 -2.49
CA GLU A 70 -16.44 3.60 -1.51
C GLU A 70 -15.09 2.88 -1.50
N THR A 71 -14.57 2.62 -0.29
CA THR A 71 -13.41 1.77 -0.06
C THR A 71 -13.87 0.49 0.60
N LEU A 72 -13.62 -0.63 -0.05
CA LEU A 72 -13.91 -1.95 0.50
C LEU A 72 -12.69 -2.49 1.23
N SER A 73 -12.93 -3.28 2.26
CA SER A 73 -11.91 -4.03 2.97
C SER A 73 -11.91 -5.48 2.52
N GLY A 74 -10.73 -6.03 2.27
CA GLY A 74 -10.54 -7.43 1.96
C GLY A 74 -9.37 -8.01 2.75
N VAL A 75 -9.15 -9.31 2.61
CA VAL A 75 -8.04 -10.01 3.25
C VAL A 75 -7.31 -10.87 2.21
N VAL A 76 -5.98 -10.83 2.23
CA VAL A 76 -5.17 -11.72 1.39
C VAL A 76 -5.37 -13.16 1.86
N VAL A 77 -5.96 -14.00 1.02
CA VAL A 77 -6.15 -15.42 1.34
C VAL A 77 -5.04 -16.30 0.75
N ARG A 78 -4.42 -15.84 -0.34
CA ARG A 78 -3.35 -16.59 -0.98
C ARG A 78 -2.42 -15.69 -1.78
N VAL A 79 -1.12 -15.95 -1.69
CA VAL A 79 -0.09 -15.48 -2.62
C VAL A 79 0.33 -16.67 -3.47
N GLY A 80 0.34 -16.51 -4.78
CA GLY A 80 0.74 -17.53 -5.73
C GLY A 80 2.18 -17.98 -5.52
N SER A 81 2.47 -19.20 -5.90
CA SER A 81 3.83 -19.77 -5.84
C SER A 81 4.54 -19.79 -7.19
N GLU A 82 3.94 -19.21 -8.21
CA GLU A 82 4.44 -19.21 -9.59
C GLU A 82 4.41 -17.80 -10.16
N VAL A 83 5.45 -17.46 -10.92
CA VAL A 83 5.55 -16.18 -11.60
C VAL A 83 5.01 -16.33 -13.02
N GLU A 84 4.04 -15.52 -13.39
CA GLU A 84 3.59 -15.37 -14.78
C GLU A 84 4.71 -14.70 -15.59
N GLN A 85 5.31 -15.48 -16.51
CA GLN A 85 6.52 -15.04 -17.22
C GLN A 85 6.28 -13.86 -18.15
N ALA A 86 5.09 -13.74 -18.72
CA ALA A 86 4.75 -12.67 -19.67
C ALA A 86 4.66 -11.31 -18.99
N SER A 87 4.07 -11.26 -17.79
CA SER A 87 3.82 -10.02 -17.03
C SER A 87 4.82 -9.79 -15.90
N ARG A 88 5.64 -10.79 -15.54
CA ARG A 88 6.53 -10.78 -14.37
C ARG A 88 5.78 -10.48 -13.07
N THR A 89 4.60 -11.08 -12.93
CA THR A 89 3.74 -10.91 -11.76
C THR A 89 3.41 -12.24 -11.10
N ILE A 90 3.04 -12.16 -9.83
CA ILE A 90 2.52 -13.28 -9.03
C ILE A 90 1.05 -12.98 -8.73
N GLU A 91 0.21 -13.98 -8.87
CA GLU A 91 -1.22 -13.89 -8.53
C GLU A 91 -1.38 -13.77 -7.01
N VAL A 92 -2.15 -12.76 -6.57
CA VAL A 92 -2.55 -12.59 -5.17
C VAL A 92 -4.07 -12.61 -5.12
N ARG A 93 -4.62 -13.51 -4.29
CA ARG A 93 -6.07 -13.60 -4.08
C ARG A 93 -6.46 -12.88 -2.80
N VAL A 94 -7.39 -11.96 -2.94
CA VAL A 94 -7.98 -11.19 -1.85
C VAL A 94 -9.44 -11.58 -1.75
N GLU A 95 -9.88 -12.00 -0.57
CA GLU A 95 -11.30 -12.29 -0.30
C GLU A 95 -12.02 -11.00 0.04
N LEU A 96 -13.17 -10.80 -0.57
CA LEU A 96 -14.10 -9.69 -0.34
C LEU A 96 -15.45 -10.25 0.11
N ASP A 97 -15.99 -9.68 1.17
CA ASP A 97 -17.37 -9.94 1.57
C ASP A 97 -18.36 -9.26 0.60
N ASN A 98 -19.42 -9.97 0.24
CA ASN A 98 -20.46 -9.50 -0.66
C ASN A 98 -21.85 -9.96 -0.19
N ALA A 99 -22.10 -9.91 1.11
CA ALA A 99 -23.36 -10.36 1.70
C ALA A 99 -24.57 -9.56 1.18
N ASP A 100 -24.34 -8.32 0.75
CA ASP A 100 -25.34 -7.44 0.14
C ASP A 100 -25.56 -7.68 -1.37
N GLY A 101 -24.74 -8.54 -2.01
CA GLY A 101 -24.86 -8.89 -3.42
C GLY A 101 -24.50 -7.76 -4.41
N ARG A 102 -23.87 -6.67 -3.97
CA ARG A 102 -23.56 -5.50 -4.82
C ARG A 102 -22.39 -5.74 -5.77
N LEU A 103 -21.50 -6.63 -5.41
CA LEU A 103 -20.34 -6.95 -6.22
C LEU A 103 -20.70 -8.07 -7.22
N LEU A 104 -20.37 -7.84 -8.48
CA LEU A 104 -20.60 -8.81 -9.54
C LEU A 104 -19.27 -9.43 -9.99
N PRO A 105 -19.23 -10.73 -10.27
CA PRO A 105 -18.10 -11.35 -10.94
C PRO A 105 -17.77 -10.65 -12.25
N GLY A 106 -16.48 -10.46 -12.54
CA GLY A 106 -16.02 -9.76 -13.74
C GLY A 106 -15.76 -8.27 -13.57
N LEU A 107 -16.13 -7.65 -12.45
CA LEU A 107 -15.78 -6.26 -12.16
C LEU A 107 -14.26 -6.12 -12.02
N SER A 108 -13.75 -4.97 -12.50
CA SER A 108 -12.37 -4.55 -12.27
C SER A 108 -12.25 -3.82 -10.95
N ALA A 109 -11.10 -3.98 -10.28
CA ALA A 109 -10.82 -3.31 -9.03
C ALA A 109 -9.33 -2.97 -8.92
N THR A 110 -9.01 -1.99 -8.09
CA THR A 110 -7.66 -1.65 -7.67
C THR A 110 -7.49 -2.01 -6.20
N ALA A 111 -6.41 -2.74 -5.87
CA ALA A 111 -6.11 -3.15 -4.51
C ALA A 111 -4.79 -2.54 -4.04
N TRP A 112 -4.75 -2.06 -2.79
CA TRP A 112 -3.52 -1.67 -2.10
C TRP A 112 -3.12 -2.79 -1.17
N LEU A 113 -2.06 -3.50 -1.54
CA LEU A 113 -1.48 -4.59 -0.79
C LEU A 113 -0.40 -4.02 0.16
N PRO A 114 -0.43 -4.29 1.46
CA PRO A 114 0.65 -3.92 2.35
C PRO A 114 1.89 -4.76 2.02
N LEU A 115 3.05 -4.11 1.95
CA LEU A 115 4.34 -4.74 1.68
C LEU A 115 5.18 -4.80 2.95
N GLY A 116 4.86 -5.67 3.87
CA GLY A 116 5.60 -5.82 5.12
C GLY A 116 4.71 -6.28 6.26
N GLU A 117 5.31 -6.53 7.42
CA GLU A 117 4.59 -6.69 8.67
C GLU A 117 4.04 -5.33 9.12
N GLU A 118 2.95 -5.31 9.92
CA GLU A 118 2.38 -4.07 10.47
C GLU A 118 3.39 -3.28 11.33
N ASP A 119 4.53 -3.90 11.68
CA ASP A 119 5.64 -3.30 12.43
C ASP A 119 6.68 -2.57 11.54
N ASP A 120 6.59 -2.62 10.22
CA ASP A 120 7.34 -1.71 9.35
C ASP A 120 6.73 -0.29 9.45
N HIS A 121 6.80 0.27 10.66
CA HIS A 121 6.49 1.68 10.89
C HIS A 121 7.48 2.51 10.07
N LEU A 122 7.01 2.90 8.90
CA LEU A 122 7.72 3.85 8.06
C LEU A 122 7.83 5.15 8.87
N LEU A 123 9.04 5.47 9.31
CA LEU A 123 9.27 6.75 9.94
C LEU A 123 9.24 7.81 8.85
N ALA A 124 8.27 8.68 8.91
CA ALA A 124 8.11 9.79 7.97
C ALA A 124 7.98 11.11 8.74
N LEU A 125 8.42 12.19 8.11
CA LEU A 125 8.26 13.54 8.64
C LEU A 125 7.91 14.52 7.50
N PRO A 126 7.26 15.65 7.82
CA PRO A 126 7.00 16.67 6.82
C PRO A 126 8.27 17.09 6.10
N ALA A 127 8.22 17.18 4.77
CA ALA A 127 9.39 17.53 3.96
C ALA A 127 10.04 18.86 4.38
N ALA A 128 9.26 19.78 4.97
CA ALA A 128 9.75 21.07 5.49
C ALA A 128 10.70 20.91 6.69
N ALA A 129 10.61 19.84 7.48
CA ALA A 129 11.51 19.57 8.60
C ALA A 129 12.89 19.11 8.13
N LEU A 130 12.96 18.46 6.95
CA LEU A 130 14.19 17.90 6.41
C LEU A 130 14.99 18.96 5.67
N GLN A 131 16.19 19.26 6.15
CA GLN A 131 17.03 20.31 5.59
C GLN A 131 18.35 19.74 5.04
N PRO A 132 18.82 20.18 3.85
CA PRO A 132 20.15 19.82 3.38
C PRO A 132 21.22 20.53 4.22
N LEU A 133 22.24 19.79 4.67
CA LEU A 133 23.39 20.33 5.39
C LEU A 133 24.66 19.58 4.96
N GLY A 134 25.62 20.32 4.42
CA GLY A 134 26.81 19.75 3.81
C GLY A 134 26.45 18.82 2.65
N THR A 135 26.90 17.57 2.71
CA THR A 135 26.64 16.52 1.69
C THR A 135 25.46 15.63 2.04
N GLY A 136 24.74 15.92 3.14
CA GLY A 136 23.68 15.06 3.67
C GLY A 136 22.41 15.81 4.01
N TRP A 137 21.56 15.14 4.78
CA TRP A 137 20.30 15.67 5.27
C TRP A 137 20.30 15.69 6.79
N CYS A 138 19.65 16.70 7.36
CA CYS A 138 19.50 16.83 8.79
C CYS A 138 18.08 17.28 9.19
N VAL A 139 17.78 17.07 10.44
CA VAL A 139 16.64 17.64 11.17
C VAL A 139 17.14 18.39 12.39
N PHE A 140 16.30 19.27 12.93
CA PHE A 140 16.58 20.00 14.16
C PHE A 140 15.64 19.48 15.25
N LEU A 141 16.23 19.09 16.39
CA LEU A 141 15.49 18.69 17.58
C LEU A 141 15.58 19.81 18.63
N PRO A 142 14.51 20.05 19.41
CA PRO A 142 14.59 20.94 20.55
C PRO A 142 15.64 20.46 21.54
N GLY A 143 16.54 21.32 21.97
CA GLY A 143 17.53 21.04 23.00
C GLY A 143 16.92 21.06 24.40
N ALA A 144 17.77 20.83 25.43
CA ALA A 144 17.36 20.83 26.82
C ALA A 144 17.00 22.26 27.33
N ASP A 145 17.62 23.28 26.79
CA ASP A 145 17.36 24.66 27.13
C ASP A 145 16.56 25.35 26.05
N GLU A 146 15.75 26.35 26.47
CA GLU A 146 14.92 27.13 25.56
C GLU A 146 15.77 27.89 24.52
N GLY A 147 15.46 27.72 23.25
CA GLY A 147 16.19 28.34 22.15
C GLY A 147 17.43 27.60 21.66
N LEU A 148 17.78 26.47 22.28
CA LEU A 148 18.81 25.56 21.76
C LEU A 148 18.21 24.49 20.90
N PHE A 149 18.93 24.14 19.83
CA PHE A 149 18.52 23.07 18.91
C PHE A 149 19.69 22.14 18.62
N GLU A 150 19.43 20.88 18.62
CA GLU A 150 20.40 19.84 18.23
C GLU A 150 20.26 19.56 16.73
N VAL A 151 21.38 19.59 16.00
CA VAL A 151 21.43 19.15 14.61
C VAL A 151 21.61 17.62 14.58
N ARG A 152 20.67 16.93 13.97
CA ARG A 152 20.73 15.48 13.82
C ARG A 152 20.80 15.09 12.35
N HIS A 153 21.88 14.41 11.93
CA HIS A 153 21.98 13.88 10.58
C HIS A 153 21.06 12.66 10.40
N VAL A 154 20.35 12.61 9.28
CA VAL A 154 19.38 11.58 8.98
C VAL A 154 19.57 11.00 7.57
N GLY A 155 19.26 9.73 7.41
CA GLY A 155 19.15 9.08 6.10
C GLY A 155 17.81 9.40 5.47
N ARG A 156 17.81 10.09 4.31
CA ARG A 156 16.60 10.40 3.55
C ARG A 156 16.19 9.21 2.68
N GLY A 157 14.94 8.79 2.78
CA GLY A 157 14.30 7.80 1.93
C GLY A 157 13.45 8.41 0.82
N ARG A 158 12.33 7.75 0.54
CA ARG A 158 11.39 8.11 -0.54
C ARG A 158 10.59 9.37 -0.20
N ASP A 159 10.17 10.08 -1.24
CA ASP A 159 9.17 11.14 -1.13
C ASP A 159 7.75 10.52 -1.13
N LEU A 160 6.92 10.94 -0.19
CA LEU A 160 5.59 10.39 0.07
C LEU A 160 4.47 11.41 -0.20
N GLY A 161 4.76 12.43 -1.01
CA GLY A 161 3.77 13.45 -1.38
C GLY A 161 3.52 14.50 -0.30
N GLY A 162 4.59 15.13 0.17
CA GLY A 162 4.58 16.16 1.22
C GLY A 162 5.24 15.72 2.51
N GLU A 163 5.45 14.43 2.68
CA GLU A 163 6.28 13.81 3.71
C GLU A 163 7.47 13.08 3.08
N VAL A 164 8.51 12.85 3.86
CA VAL A 164 9.71 12.12 3.44
C VAL A 164 10.01 11.01 4.43
N GLU A 165 10.25 9.82 3.91
CA GLU A 165 10.72 8.67 4.66
C GLU A 165 12.09 8.94 5.28
N VAL A 166 12.28 8.55 6.53
CA VAL A 166 13.56 8.61 7.25
C VAL A 166 14.06 7.19 7.48
N LEU A 167 15.21 6.88 6.88
CA LEU A 167 15.81 5.55 6.92
C LEU A 167 16.67 5.30 8.17
N SER A 168 17.23 6.39 8.75
CA SER A 168 18.14 6.31 9.90
C SER A 168 18.32 7.67 10.58
N GLY A 169 18.83 7.66 11.81
CA GLY A 169 19.21 8.87 12.54
C GLY A 169 18.08 9.50 13.38
N LEU A 170 16.84 8.99 13.30
CA LEU A 170 15.71 9.44 14.09
C LEU A 170 14.91 8.24 14.59
N ALA A 171 14.33 8.35 15.78
CA ALA A 171 13.47 7.33 16.35
C ALA A 171 11.99 7.78 16.34
N ALA A 172 11.07 6.83 16.32
CA ALA A 172 9.66 7.13 16.43
C ALA A 172 9.35 7.82 17.77
N GLY A 173 8.56 8.90 17.72
CA GLY A 173 8.18 9.69 18.90
C GLY A 173 9.15 10.85 19.24
N GLU A 174 10.28 10.98 18.56
CA GLU A 174 11.12 12.16 18.71
C GLU A 174 10.46 13.40 18.11
N THR A 175 10.62 14.54 18.78
CA THR A 175 10.07 15.82 18.33
C THR A 175 11.07 16.50 17.41
N VAL A 176 10.61 16.94 16.23
CA VAL A 176 11.43 17.67 15.26
C VAL A 176 10.83 19.04 14.96
N VAL A 177 11.69 20.01 14.64
CA VAL A 177 11.28 21.35 14.22
C VAL A 177 10.84 21.29 12.76
N VAL A 178 9.60 21.73 12.48
CA VAL A 178 9.05 21.83 11.13
C VAL A 178 9.07 23.28 10.65
N GLU A 179 8.40 24.16 11.41
CA GLU A 179 8.38 25.58 11.09
C GLU A 179 9.69 26.26 11.54
N GLY A 180 10.32 27.00 10.66
CA GLY A 180 11.60 27.65 10.95
C GLY A 180 12.83 26.77 10.80
N ALA A 181 12.73 25.49 10.45
CA ALA A 181 13.87 24.61 10.22
C ALA A 181 14.88 25.17 9.21
N PHE A 182 14.41 25.87 8.19
CA PHE A 182 15.25 26.58 7.23
C PHE A 182 16.12 27.68 7.88
N LEU A 183 15.59 28.43 8.86
CA LEU A 183 16.34 29.45 9.56
C LEU A 183 17.46 28.86 10.43
N LEU A 184 17.15 27.74 11.11
CA LEU A 184 18.13 26.99 11.89
C LEU A 184 19.24 26.43 11.01
N ARG A 185 18.91 25.94 9.82
CA ARG A 185 19.91 25.52 8.84
C ARG A 185 20.83 26.66 8.44
N ALA A 186 20.27 27.86 8.14
CA ALA A 186 21.06 29.02 7.74
C ALA A 186 22.02 29.49 8.84
N GLN A 187 21.68 29.26 10.10
CA GLN A 187 22.55 29.52 11.24
C GLN A 187 23.65 28.47 11.36
N ALA A 188 23.29 27.16 11.26
CA ALA A 188 24.24 26.05 11.30
C ALA A 188 25.29 26.16 10.18
N ASP A 189 24.88 26.54 8.97
CA ASP A 189 25.80 26.75 7.83
C ASP A 189 26.82 27.88 8.13
N ARG A 190 26.42 28.94 8.84
CA ARG A 190 27.32 30.05 9.22
C ARG A 190 28.33 29.61 10.27
N GLU A 191 27.94 28.81 11.24
CA GLU A 191 28.82 28.31 12.30
C GLU A 191 29.88 27.35 11.73
N GLN A 192 29.51 26.50 10.74
CA GLN A 192 30.44 25.63 10.05
C GLN A 192 31.36 26.34 9.06
N GLY A 193 30.89 27.45 8.44
CA GLY A 193 31.68 28.27 7.51
C GLY A 193 32.62 29.29 8.20
N GLY A 194 32.40 29.61 9.47
CA GLY A 194 33.17 30.60 10.24
C GLY A 194 34.45 30.05 10.91
N GLY A 195 34.70 28.75 10.86
CA GLY A 195 35.84 28.11 11.52
C GLY A 195 37.16 28.07 10.75
N GLY A 196 37.27 28.74 9.61
CA GLY A 196 38.42 28.63 8.71
C GLY A 196 39.13 29.93 8.37
N HIS A 197 39.51 30.76 9.36
CA HIS A 197 40.53 31.79 9.16
C HIS A 197 41.00 32.36 10.50
N HIS A 198 42.02 31.77 11.08
CA HIS A 198 43.07 32.45 11.83
C HIS A 198 44.18 31.45 12.12
N ASP A 199 45.21 31.44 11.26
CA ASP A 199 46.61 31.35 11.73
C ASP A 199 47.51 31.95 10.69
N HIS A 200 48.15 33.02 11.14
CA HIS A 200 49.40 33.57 10.59
C HIS A 200 50.55 33.14 11.44
#